data_78c14b42e2983d6f57e17553a3857353
#
_entry.id   78c14b42e2983d6f57e17553a3857353
#
_cell.length_a   1.000
_cell.length_b   1.000
_cell.length_c   1.000
_cell.angle_alpha   90.00
_cell.angle_beta   90.00
_cell.angle_gamma   90.00
#
_symmetry.space_group_name_H-M   'P 1'
#
loop_
_entity.id
_entity.type
_entity.pdbx_description
1 polymer ?
#
loop_
_entity_poly.entity_id
_entity_poly.type
_entity_poly.pdbx_seq_one_letter_code
_entity_poly.pdbx_strand_id
1 'polypeptide(L)'
;MRGYAQYCPVAKATEILGDRWTLLIVRELLGGASGFNELQRGLPGISRSVLTDRMRALERAEVIERRTGPKGRTLEYRLTPAGRDLQPVVQAIGEWGATWSFTEPRPEELDPDLLIVWMARHVDRQRLPPKRTVVQFDFRDPKRRYWMVLEPSEVSVCLQHPGFDVDLEVIVDTTTLYRVYLGRAELGGAIRAGQLKMSGPRTLQRGLGHWFTWSAFAPASRSAPERRTAASRLAGPHRVRIADDGDPGTAPQRPQPPRQHPRASRQLG
;
A
#
# COMPACT_ATOMS: atom_id res chain seq x y z
N MET A 1 19.80 14.18 0.00
CA MET A 1 18.99 14.24 -1.24
C MET A 1 19.09 15.62 -1.84
N ARG A 2 19.25 15.74 -3.16
CA ARG A 2 19.10 17.05 -3.83
C ARG A 2 17.61 17.34 -3.90
N GLY A 3 17.16 18.47 -3.32
CA GLY A 3 15.78 18.92 -3.43
C GLY A 3 15.43 19.35 -4.86
N TYR A 4 14.14 19.44 -5.17
CA TYR A 4 13.64 19.84 -6.49
C TYR A 4 13.93 21.32 -6.84
N ALA A 5 14.53 22.09 -5.91
CA ALA A 5 14.76 23.52 -6.04
C ALA A 5 13.50 24.33 -6.41
N GLN A 6 12.34 23.86 -5.98
CA GLN A 6 11.04 24.50 -6.22
C GLN A 6 10.36 24.86 -4.90
N TYR A 7 9.87 26.08 -4.81
CA TYR A 7 9.01 26.52 -3.71
C TYR A 7 7.54 26.15 -4.00
N CYS A 8 7.28 24.84 -3.99
CA CYS A 8 5.98 24.26 -4.31
C CYS A 8 5.63 23.21 -3.24
N PRO A 9 4.45 23.27 -2.60
CA PRO A 9 4.05 22.27 -1.58
C PRO A 9 4.10 20.83 -2.07
N VAL A 10 3.74 20.58 -3.34
CA VAL A 10 3.82 19.24 -3.94
C VAL A 10 5.28 18.78 -4.06
N ALA A 11 6.19 19.66 -4.52
CA ALA A 11 7.61 19.33 -4.58
C ALA A 11 8.17 19.01 -3.19
N LYS A 12 7.82 19.82 -2.17
CA LYS A 12 8.25 19.58 -0.77
C LYS A 12 7.72 18.27 -0.20
N ALA A 13 6.45 17.95 -0.42
CA ALA A 13 5.89 16.67 -0.02
C ALA A 13 6.58 15.50 -0.74
N THR A 14 6.87 15.64 -2.04
CA THR A 14 7.52 14.59 -2.84
C THR A 14 8.98 14.38 -2.41
N GLU A 15 9.70 15.40 -1.92
CA GLU A 15 11.03 15.25 -1.32
C GLU A 15 11.03 14.28 -0.14
N ILE A 16 9.92 14.16 0.59
CA ILE A 16 9.75 13.24 1.73
C ILE A 16 9.15 11.91 1.27
N LEU A 17 8.09 11.96 0.48
CA LEU A 17 7.22 10.81 0.16
C LEU A 17 7.58 10.10 -1.14
N GLY A 18 8.37 10.73 -2.02
CA GLY A 18 8.63 10.24 -3.37
C GLY A 18 9.59 9.05 -3.45
N ASP A 19 10.26 8.72 -2.37
CA ASP A 19 11.11 7.54 -2.32
C ASP A 19 10.30 6.23 -2.35
N ARG A 20 10.82 5.25 -3.10
CA ARG A 20 10.23 3.91 -3.13
C ARG A 20 10.06 3.36 -1.72
N TRP A 21 8.96 2.71 -1.45
CA TRP A 21 8.52 2.13 -0.18
C TRP A 21 7.92 3.11 0.84
N THR A 22 8.20 4.40 0.77
CA THR A 22 7.79 5.37 1.81
C THR A 22 6.29 5.37 2.02
N LEU A 23 5.50 5.57 0.96
CA LEU A 23 4.03 5.55 1.05
C LEU A 23 3.47 4.18 1.45
N LEU A 24 4.14 3.10 1.06
CA LEU A 24 3.73 1.75 1.48
C LEU A 24 3.98 1.51 2.97
N ILE A 25 5.06 2.05 3.53
CA ILE A 25 5.32 2.01 4.98
C ILE A 25 4.25 2.80 5.73
N VAL A 26 3.90 4.00 5.26
CA VAL A 26 2.82 4.81 5.84
C VAL A 26 1.48 4.06 5.77
N ARG A 27 1.18 3.39 4.66
CA ARG A 27 -0.01 2.53 4.51
C ARG A 27 -0.05 1.42 5.57
N GLU A 28 1.05 0.72 5.81
CA GLU A 28 1.10 -0.33 6.82
C GLU A 28 0.88 0.21 8.23
N LEU A 29 1.48 1.37 8.55
CA LEU A 29 1.27 2.04 9.83
C LEU A 29 -0.17 2.54 10.01
N LEU A 30 -0.80 3.06 8.96
CA LEU A 30 -2.23 3.42 8.94
C LEU A 30 -3.12 2.17 9.15
N GLY A 31 -2.70 1.02 8.62
CA GLY A 31 -3.35 -0.27 8.81
C GLY A 31 -3.07 -0.94 10.17
N GLY A 32 -2.40 -0.23 11.10
CA GLY A 32 -2.18 -0.69 12.49
C GLY A 32 -0.90 -1.48 12.72
N ALA A 33 -0.03 -1.67 11.71
CA ALA A 33 1.29 -2.23 11.94
C ALA A 33 2.11 -1.27 12.82
N SER A 34 2.83 -1.81 13.81
CA SER A 34 3.63 -1.00 14.73
C SER A 34 5.05 -1.52 14.94
N GLY A 35 5.26 -2.83 14.78
CA GLY A 35 6.56 -3.46 14.94
C GLY A 35 7.38 -3.54 13.65
N PHE A 36 8.71 -3.46 13.75
CA PHE A 36 9.60 -3.56 12.58
C PHE A 36 9.38 -4.83 11.76
N ASN A 37 9.28 -5.98 12.43
CA ASN A 37 9.06 -7.26 11.73
C ASN A 37 7.66 -7.36 11.13
N GLU A 38 6.68 -6.69 11.70
CA GLU A 38 5.33 -6.61 11.19
C GLU A 38 5.28 -5.77 9.91
N LEU A 39 5.94 -4.60 9.92
CA LEU A 39 6.11 -3.76 8.73
C LEU A 39 6.83 -4.52 7.62
N GLN A 40 7.92 -5.24 7.95
CA GLN A 40 8.66 -6.01 6.94
C GLN A 40 7.81 -7.11 6.31
N ARG A 41 6.97 -7.81 7.09
CA ARG A 41 6.02 -8.82 6.56
C ARG A 41 4.94 -8.21 5.68
N GLY A 42 4.46 -6.99 6.01
CA GLY A 42 3.49 -6.26 5.21
C GLY A 42 4.05 -5.68 3.89
N LEU A 43 5.38 -5.77 3.68
CA LEU A 43 6.09 -5.18 2.54
C LEU A 43 6.99 -6.22 1.86
N PRO A 44 6.42 -7.23 1.16
CA PRO A 44 7.19 -8.25 0.47
C PRO A 44 8.24 -7.64 -0.47
N GLY A 45 9.47 -8.15 -0.41
CA GLY A 45 10.59 -7.68 -1.23
C GLY A 45 11.36 -6.48 -0.70
N ILE A 46 10.96 -5.88 0.43
CA ILE A 46 11.78 -4.85 1.07
C ILE A 46 12.92 -5.49 1.87
N SER A 47 14.15 -5.02 1.68
CA SER A 47 15.27 -5.45 2.53
C SER A 47 15.23 -4.75 3.90
N ARG A 48 15.83 -5.40 4.93
CA ARG A 48 15.91 -4.79 6.28
C ARG A 48 16.65 -3.45 6.28
N SER A 49 17.70 -3.32 5.49
CA SER A 49 18.47 -2.07 5.36
C SER A 49 17.61 -0.95 4.78
N VAL A 50 16.92 -1.22 3.66
CA VAL A 50 16.04 -0.23 3.02
C VAL A 50 14.90 0.16 3.97
N LEU A 51 14.25 -0.79 4.65
CA LEU A 51 13.21 -0.47 5.62
C LEU A 51 13.77 0.42 6.75
N THR A 52 14.94 0.07 7.30
CA THR A 52 15.59 0.88 8.35
C THR A 52 15.87 2.30 7.88
N ASP A 53 16.40 2.47 6.67
CA ASP A 53 16.73 3.79 6.13
C ASP A 53 15.47 4.63 5.87
N ARG A 54 14.40 4.01 5.37
CA ARG A 54 13.11 4.69 5.17
C ARG A 54 12.45 5.07 6.51
N MET A 55 12.50 4.19 7.51
CA MET A 55 11.99 4.51 8.84
C MET A 55 12.73 5.70 9.47
N ARG A 56 14.08 5.72 9.36
CA ARG A 56 14.88 6.86 9.83
C ARG A 56 14.57 8.16 9.07
N ALA A 57 14.32 8.07 7.77
CA ALA A 57 13.94 9.24 6.96
C ALA A 57 12.58 9.80 7.38
N LEU A 58 11.58 8.94 7.56
CA LEU A 58 10.25 9.31 8.04
C LEU A 58 10.28 9.88 9.46
N GLU A 59 11.16 9.36 10.32
CA GLU A 59 11.35 9.87 11.69
C GLU A 59 11.97 11.28 11.68
N ARG A 60 13.01 11.52 10.85
CA ARG A 60 13.58 12.86 10.66
C ARG A 60 12.60 13.88 10.06
N ALA A 61 11.66 13.40 9.24
CA ALA A 61 10.60 14.22 8.67
C ALA A 61 9.39 14.38 9.60
N GLU A 62 9.48 13.87 10.83
CA GLU A 62 8.42 13.92 11.85
C GLU A 62 7.08 13.31 11.39
N VAL A 63 7.12 12.39 10.41
CA VAL A 63 5.96 11.63 9.96
C VAL A 63 5.66 10.47 10.92
N ILE A 64 6.70 9.88 11.49
CA ILE A 64 6.59 8.81 12.48
C ILE A 64 7.41 9.13 13.72
N GLU A 65 7.06 8.49 14.82
CA GLU A 65 7.80 8.50 16.07
C GLU A 65 8.06 7.07 16.55
N ARG A 66 9.16 6.87 17.27
CA ARG A 66 9.45 5.63 17.99
C ARG A 66 8.99 5.75 19.44
N ARG A 67 8.34 4.72 19.91
CA ARG A 67 7.97 4.59 21.33
C ARG A 67 8.38 3.23 21.87
N THR A 68 8.65 3.19 23.16
CA THR A 68 8.82 1.93 23.87
C THR A 68 7.43 1.33 24.09
N GLY A 69 7.23 0.08 23.63
CA GLY A 69 5.97 -0.60 23.81
C GLY A 69 5.61 -0.88 25.27
N PRO A 70 4.37 -1.30 25.57
CA PRO A 70 3.83 -1.41 26.95
C PRO A 70 4.65 -2.31 27.89
N LYS A 71 5.47 -3.23 27.34
CA LYS A 71 6.33 -4.14 28.11
C LYS A 71 7.79 -3.68 28.21
N GLY A 72 8.10 -2.44 27.83
CA GLY A 72 9.42 -1.82 27.99
C GLY A 72 10.55 -2.38 27.09
N ARG A 73 10.28 -3.42 26.30
CA ARG A 73 11.31 -4.13 25.50
C ARG A 73 11.13 -4.03 23.99
N THR A 74 9.97 -3.64 23.49
CA THR A 74 9.64 -3.60 22.08
C THR A 74 9.60 -2.15 21.61
N LEU A 75 10.35 -1.82 20.56
CA LEU A 75 10.21 -0.55 19.86
C LEU A 75 9.00 -0.60 18.96
N GLU A 76 8.06 0.30 19.18
CA GLU A 76 6.89 0.52 18.34
C GLU A 76 7.07 1.80 17.51
N TYR A 77 6.60 1.76 16.28
CA TYR A 77 6.53 2.91 15.41
C TYR A 77 5.08 3.39 15.32
N ARG A 78 4.87 4.68 15.46
CA ARG A 78 3.54 5.28 15.39
C ARG A 78 3.57 6.49 14.47
N LEU A 79 2.46 6.72 13.79
CA LEU A 79 2.27 7.94 13.03
C LEU A 79 2.10 9.13 13.97
N THR A 80 2.80 10.22 13.69
CA THR A 80 2.55 11.53 14.30
C THR A 80 1.23 12.11 13.79
N PRO A 81 0.75 13.28 14.28
CA PRO A 81 -0.35 13.98 13.63
C PRO A 81 -0.12 14.19 12.13
N ALA A 82 1.05 14.68 11.72
CA ALA A 82 1.40 14.87 10.32
C ALA A 82 1.39 13.54 9.53
N GLY A 83 1.85 12.45 10.14
CA GLY A 83 1.77 11.12 9.53
C GLY A 83 0.34 10.62 9.35
N ARG A 84 -0.56 10.89 10.30
CA ARG A 84 -1.98 10.54 10.18
C ARG A 84 -2.70 11.34 9.09
N ASP A 85 -2.31 12.60 8.91
CA ASP A 85 -2.86 13.46 7.84
C ASP A 85 -2.48 12.97 6.43
N LEU A 86 -1.57 12.00 6.30
CA LEU A 86 -1.30 11.29 5.04
C LEU A 86 -2.37 10.25 4.67
N GLN A 87 -3.31 9.92 5.56
CA GLN A 87 -4.36 8.95 5.27
C GLN A 87 -5.15 9.28 3.98
N PRO A 88 -5.68 10.50 3.77
CA PRO A 88 -6.36 10.83 2.52
C PRO A 88 -5.44 10.80 1.30
N VAL A 89 -4.14 11.08 1.45
CA VAL A 89 -3.17 11.00 0.36
C VAL A 89 -2.98 9.54 -0.08
N VAL A 90 -2.75 8.64 0.87
CA VAL A 90 -2.62 7.19 0.59
C VAL A 90 -3.90 6.65 -0.03
N GLN A 91 -5.05 7.08 0.49
CA GLN A 91 -6.37 6.69 -0.04
C GLN A 91 -6.52 7.15 -1.49
N ALA A 92 -6.25 8.41 -1.80
CA ALA A 92 -6.37 8.96 -3.15
C ALA A 92 -5.44 8.27 -4.16
N ILE A 93 -4.20 7.99 -3.76
CA ILE A 93 -3.24 7.23 -4.59
C ILE A 93 -3.75 5.81 -4.84
N GLY A 94 -4.28 5.14 -3.81
CA GLY A 94 -4.85 3.80 -3.93
C GLY A 94 -6.06 3.76 -4.85
N GLU A 95 -6.97 4.72 -4.74
CA GLU A 95 -8.14 4.86 -5.62
C GLU A 95 -7.75 5.14 -7.07
N TRP A 96 -6.77 6.02 -7.28
CA TRP A 96 -6.21 6.27 -8.59
C TRP A 96 -5.58 5.00 -9.18
N GLY A 97 -4.76 4.31 -8.39
CA GLY A 97 -4.14 3.04 -8.79
C GLY A 97 -5.17 1.98 -9.15
N ALA A 98 -6.19 1.80 -8.31
CA ALA A 98 -7.28 0.84 -8.55
C ALA A 98 -8.07 1.15 -9.82
N THR A 99 -8.21 2.44 -10.18
CA THR A 99 -8.95 2.88 -11.37
C THR A 99 -8.11 2.78 -12.64
N TRP A 100 -6.85 3.22 -12.61
CA TRP A 100 -6.09 3.50 -13.82
C TRP A 100 -4.91 2.56 -14.07
N SER A 101 -4.28 2.05 -13.01
CA SER A 101 -3.05 1.26 -13.08
C SER A 101 -3.23 -0.22 -12.73
N PHE A 102 -4.38 -0.60 -12.16
CA PHE A 102 -4.61 -1.93 -11.65
C PHE A 102 -5.02 -2.89 -12.77
N THR A 103 -4.11 -3.77 -13.15
CA THR A 103 -4.31 -4.83 -14.15
C THR A 103 -4.63 -6.17 -13.47
N GLU A 104 -4.68 -7.26 -14.22
CA GLU A 104 -4.72 -8.60 -13.63
C GLU A 104 -3.40 -8.85 -12.87
N PRO A 105 -3.47 -9.42 -11.66
CA PRO A 105 -2.29 -9.66 -10.86
C PRO A 105 -1.40 -10.71 -11.51
N ARG A 106 -0.10 -10.49 -11.48
CA ARG A 106 0.89 -11.48 -11.85
C ARG A 106 1.07 -12.49 -10.71
N PRO A 107 1.45 -13.75 -11.00
CA PRO A 107 1.63 -14.77 -9.96
C PRO A 107 2.53 -14.34 -8.79
N GLU A 108 3.61 -13.61 -9.08
CA GLU A 108 4.54 -13.10 -8.08
C GLU A 108 3.99 -11.96 -7.19
N GLU A 109 2.83 -11.40 -7.54
CA GLU A 109 2.12 -10.37 -6.76
C GLU A 109 1.08 -10.98 -5.81
N LEU A 110 0.83 -12.28 -5.95
CA LEU A 110 -0.18 -13.00 -5.19
C LEU A 110 0.47 -13.69 -3.97
N ASP A 111 0.45 -13.02 -2.83
CA ASP A 111 0.97 -13.55 -1.57
C ASP A 111 -0.20 -13.86 -0.62
N PRO A 112 -0.51 -15.16 -0.37
CA PRO A 112 -1.61 -15.53 0.51
C PRO A 112 -1.34 -15.15 1.98
N ASP A 113 -0.07 -15.12 2.43
CA ASP A 113 0.27 -14.68 3.79
C ASP A 113 -0.13 -13.21 3.99
N LEU A 114 0.17 -12.37 2.99
CA LEU A 114 -0.17 -10.95 3.02
C LEU A 114 -1.69 -10.73 2.95
N LEU A 115 -2.37 -11.46 2.07
CA LEU A 115 -3.82 -11.36 1.91
C LEU A 115 -4.57 -11.69 3.20
N ILE A 116 -4.22 -12.79 3.85
CA ILE A 116 -4.84 -13.21 5.11
C ILE A 116 -4.60 -12.20 6.23
N VAL A 117 -3.41 -11.63 6.31
CA VAL A 117 -3.11 -10.55 7.28
C VAL A 117 -3.94 -9.31 7.01
N TRP A 118 -4.07 -8.89 5.74
CA TRP A 118 -4.93 -7.76 5.39
C TRP A 118 -6.39 -8.04 5.72
N MET A 119 -6.90 -9.23 5.41
CA MET A 119 -8.27 -9.61 5.76
C MET A 119 -8.49 -9.54 7.27
N ALA A 120 -7.57 -10.07 8.08
CA ALA A 120 -7.68 -10.04 9.54
C ALA A 120 -7.69 -8.61 10.11
N ARG A 121 -6.91 -7.69 9.54
CA ARG A 121 -6.90 -6.27 9.93
C ARG A 121 -8.20 -5.52 9.56
N HIS A 122 -8.92 -6.02 8.55
CA HIS A 122 -10.15 -5.43 8.04
C HIS A 122 -11.42 -6.19 8.46
N VAL A 123 -11.37 -6.86 9.61
CA VAL A 123 -12.55 -7.50 10.21
C VAL A 123 -13.43 -6.45 10.89
N ASP A 124 -14.71 -6.43 10.53
CA ASP A 124 -15.73 -5.68 11.24
C ASP A 124 -16.15 -6.44 12.51
N ARG A 125 -15.52 -6.10 13.62
CA ARG A 125 -15.73 -6.79 14.90
C ARG A 125 -17.16 -6.71 15.42
N GLN A 126 -17.91 -5.67 15.02
CA GLN A 126 -19.31 -5.51 15.42
C GLN A 126 -20.25 -6.51 14.73
N ARG A 127 -19.80 -7.08 13.62
CA ARG A 127 -20.57 -8.07 12.83
C ARG A 127 -20.15 -9.50 13.10
N LEU A 128 -19.13 -9.70 13.93
CA LEU A 128 -18.70 -11.05 14.30
C LEU A 128 -19.75 -11.78 15.13
N PRO A 129 -19.79 -13.11 15.07
CA PRO A 129 -20.53 -13.90 16.03
C PRO A 129 -20.11 -13.58 17.47
N PRO A 130 -21.03 -13.63 18.45
CA PRO A 130 -20.69 -13.31 19.84
C PRO A 130 -19.74 -14.33 20.49
N LYS A 131 -19.66 -15.53 19.93
CA LYS A 131 -18.74 -16.59 20.34
C LYS A 131 -17.53 -16.64 19.43
N ARG A 132 -16.39 -17.10 19.97
CA ARG A 132 -15.22 -17.44 19.17
C ARG A 132 -15.67 -18.24 17.94
N THR A 133 -15.14 -17.85 16.78
CA THR A 133 -15.39 -18.55 15.53
C THR A 133 -14.03 -18.78 14.84
N VAL A 134 -13.73 -20.02 14.52
CA VAL A 134 -12.50 -20.42 13.85
C VAL A 134 -12.80 -20.68 12.38
N VAL A 135 -12.20 -19.84 11.51
CA VAL A 135 -12.29 -20.00 10.05
C VAL A 135 -10.97 -20.54 9.53
N GLN A 136 -11.01 -21.71 8.93
CA GLN A 136 -9.87 -22.29 8.22
C GLN A 136 -9.91 -21.86 6.77
N PHE A 137 -8.83 -21.30 6.27
CA PHE A 137 -8.62 -20.98 4.86
C PHE A 137 -7.62 -21.95 4.24
N ASP A 138 -8.08 -22.75 3.30
CA ASP A 138 -7.26 -23.69 2.52
C ASP A 138 -7.03 -23.10 1.12
N PHE A 139 -5.84 -22.57 0.88
CA PHE A 139 -5.42 -22.14 -0.44
C PHE A 139 -4.94 -23.33 -1.26
N ARG A 140 -5.39 -23.40 -2.52
CA ARG A 140 -5.02 -24.49 -3.45
C ARG A 140 -3.69 -24.24 -4.14
N ASP A 141 -3.39 -22.96 -4.43
CA ASP A 141 -2.20 -22.55 -5.17
C ASP A 141 -1.73 -21.16 -4.70
N PRO A 142 -0.53 -21.05 -4.07
CA PRO A 142 0.23 -22.18 -3.51
C PRO A 142 -0.54 -22.87 -2.37
N LYS A 143 -0.29 -24.16 -2.16
CA LYS A 143 -0.89 -24.88 -1.02
C LYS A 143 -0.47 -24.24 0.29
N ARG A 144 -1.39 -23.56 0.95
CA ARG A 144 -1.23 -22.90 2.25
C ARG A 144 -2.50 -23.06 3.06
N ARG A 145 -2.34 -23.17 4.37
CA ARG A 145 -3.47 -23.24 5.30
C ARG A 145 -3.27 -22.22 6.42
N TYR A 146 -4.36 -21.54 6.75
CA TYR A 146 -4.41 -20.55 7.82
C TYR A 146 -5.65 -20.79 8.67
N TRP A 147 -5.55 -20.49 9.94
CA TRP A 147 -6.68 -20.42 10.84
C TRP A 147 -6.84 -19.00 11.33
N MET A 148 -7.97 -18.41 11.05
CA MET A 148 -8.34 -17.09 11.56
C MET A 148 -9.29 -17.29 12.74
N VAL A 149 -8.83 -16.92 13.93
CA VAL A 149 -9.63 -16.96 15.15
C VAL A 149 -10.29 -15.59 15.31
N LEU A 150 -11.60 -15.58 15.20
CA LEU A 150 -12.42 -14.38 15.23
C LEU A 150 -13.11 -14.29 16.59
N GLU A 151 -12.77 -13.28 17.37
CA GLU A 151 -13.44 -12.90 18.61
C GLU A 151 -13.75 -11.41 18.58
N PRO A 152 -14.85 -10.92 19.22
CA PRO A 152 -15.14 -9.48 19.28
C PRO A 152 -14.01 -8.66 19.90
N SER A 153 -13.24 -9.24 20.82
CA SER A 153 -12.10 -8.62 21.49
C SER A 153 -10.83 -8.64 20.66
N GLU A 154 -10.62 -9.71 19.88
CA GLU A 154 -9.35 -9.94 19.17
C GLU A 154 -9.57 -10.77 17.90
N VAL A 155 -8.76 -10.48 16.88
CA VAL A 155 -8.65 -11.28 15.66
C VAL A 155 -7.20 -11.72 15.51
N SER A 156 -6.98 -13.02 15.39
CA SER A 156 -5.64 -13.58 15.20
C SER A 156 -5.57 -14.52 14.01
N VAL A 157 -4.38 -14.60 13.40
CA VAL A 157 -4.07 -15.53 12.31
C VAL A 157 -3.00 -16.50 12.78
N CYS A 158 -3.30 -17.79 12.66
CA CYS A 158 -2.41 -18.87 13.03
C CYS A 158 -1.96 -19.64 11.79
N LEU A 159 -0.66 -19.95 11.71
CA LEU A 159 -0.06 -20.81 10.68
C LEU A 159 -0.08 -22.29 11.08
N GLN A 160 -0.34 -22.55 12.36
CA GLN A 160 -0.54 -23.88 12.93
C GLN A 160 -1.92 -23.96 13.55
N HIS A 161 -2.44 -25.19 13.69
CA HIS A 161 -3.76 -25.41 14.25
C HIS A 161 -3.87 -24.77 15.65
N PRO A 162 -4.86 -23.89 15.90
CA PRO A 162 -4.93 -23.10 17.13
C PRO A 162 -5.41 -23.90 18.36
N GLY A 163 -5.70 -25.19 18.20
CA GLY A 163 -6.22 -26.05 19.28
C GLY A 163 -7.73 -25.96 19.50
N PHE A 164 -8.46 -25.27 18.61
CA PHE A 164 -9.92 -25.15 18.66
C PHE A 164 -10.54 -25.83 17.44
N ASP A 165 -11.75 -26.35 17.58
CA ASP A 165 -12.49 -26.89 16.45
C ASP A 165 -12.71 -25.86 15.37
N VAL A 166 -12.68 -26.29 14.12
CA VAL A 166 -12.93 -25.42 12.96
C VAL A 166 -14.43 -25.29 12.75
N ASP A 167 -14.95 -24.07 12.84
CA ASP A 167 -16.38 -23.79 12.66
C ASP A 167 -16.76 -23.59 11.19
N LEU A 168 -15.84 -23.05 10.39
CA LEU A 168 -16.04 -22.78 8.97
C LEU A 168 -14.75 -23.08 8.21
N GLU A 169 -14.84 -23.89 7.16
CA GLU A 169 -13.76 -24.15 6.22
C GLU A 169 -14.01 -23.41 4.92
N VAL A 170 -12.99 -22.73 4.38
CA VAL A 170 -13.02 -22.00 3.11
C VAL A 170 -11.89 -22.52 2.23
N ILE A 171 -12.25 -23.13 1.10
CA ILE A 171 -11.30 -23.65 0.10
C ILE A 171 -11.34 -22.73 -1.12
N VAL A 172 -10.22 -22.14 -1.46
CA VAL A 172 -10.14 -21.11 -2.52
C VAL A 172 -8.73 -21.07 -3.13
N ASP A 173 -8.59 -20.59 -4.35
CA ASP A 173 -7.29 -20.19 -4.89
C ASP A 173 -6.97 -18.73 -4.53
N THR A 174 -5.66 -18.41 -4.51
CA THR A 174 -5.19 -17.10 -4.10
C THR A 174 -5.73 -15.99 -5.00
N THR A 175 -5.74 -16.20 -6.31
CA THR A 175 -6.24 -15.22 -7.28
C THR A 175 -7.71 -14.87 -7.06
N THR A 176 -8.55 -15.89 -6.85
CA THR A 176 -9.98 -15.70 -6.60
C THR A 176 -10.21 -14.88 -5.33
N LEU A 177 -9.50 -15.22 -4.23
CA LEU A 177 -9.70 -14.48 -2.98
C LEU A 177 -9.16 -13.04 -3.06
N TYR A 178 -8.05 -12.80 -3.77
CA TYR A 178 -7.58 -11.44 -4.07
C TYR A 178 -8.62 -10.63 -4.87
N ARG A 179 -9.22 -11.23 -5.91
CA ARG A 179 -10.27 -10.56 -6.70
C ARG A 179 -11.47 -10.20 -5.84
N VAL A 180 -11.91 -11.10 -4.96
CA VAL A 180 -13.00 -10.82 -4.02
C VAL A 180 -12.61 -9.72 -3.04
N TYR A 181 -11.42 -9.82 -2.43
CA TYR A 181 -10.94 -8.83 -1.47
C TYR A 181 -10.84 -7.43 -2.07
N LEU A 182 -10.38 -7.32 -3.31
CA LEU A 182 -10.22 -6.05 -4.03
C LEU A 182 -11.49 -5.58 -4.75
N GLY A 183 -12.61 -6.30 -4.60
CA GLY A 183 -13.90 -5.93 -5.19
C GLY A 183 -13.99 -6.15 -6.70
N ARG A 184 -13.09 -6.92 -7.30
CA ARG A 184 -13.10 -7.28 -8.73
C ARG A 184 -13.94 -8.52 -9.04
N ALA A 185 -14.34 -9.25 -8.02
CA ALA A 185 -15.28 -10.34 -8.07
C ALA A 185 -16.22 -10.27 -6.84
N GLU A 186 -17.44 -10.73 -7.00
CA GLU A 186 -18.36 -10.89 -5.88
C GLU A 186 -18.15 -12.26 -5.22
N LEU A 187 -18.17 -12.29 -3.89
CA LEU A 187 -18.05 -13.53 -3.10
C LEU A 187 -19.10 -14.56 -3.53
N GLY A 188 -20.37 -14.14 -3.66
CA GLY A 188 -21.46 -15.00 -4.11
C GLY A 188 -21.26 -15.53 -5.53
N GLY A 189 -20.66 -14.72 -6.42
CA GLY A 189 -20.28 -15.15 -7.76
C GLY A 189 -19.23 -16.24 -7.75
N ALA A 190 -18.16 -16.06 -6.96
CA ALA A 190 -17.09 -17.04 -6.82
C ALA A 190 -17.58 -18.38 -6.24
N ILE A 191 -18.54 -18.32 -5.31
CA ILE A 191 -19.18 -19.53 -4.74
C ILE A 191 -20.02 -20.24 -5.82
N ARG A 192 -20.87 -19.53 -6.55
CA ARG A 192 -21.71 -20.12 -7.63
C ARG A 192 -20.84 -20.74 -8.73
N ALA A 193 -19.73 -20.13 -9.05
CA ALA A 193 -18.77 -20.63 -10.04
C ALA A 193 -17.89 -21.80 -9.52
N GLY A 194 -18.04 -22.22 -8.25
CA GLY A 194 -17.23 -23.28 -7.64
C GLY A 194 -15.75 -22.93 -7.40
N GLN A 195 -15.39 -21.66 -7.60
CA GLN A 195 -14.03 -21.15 -7.37
C GLN A 195 -13.70 -21.02 -5.88
N LEU A 196 -14.73 -20.76 -5.06
CA LEU A 196 -14.66 -20.74 -3.62
C LEU A 196 -15.71 -21.72 -3.06
N LYS A 197 -15.27 -22.60 -2.16
CA LYS A 197 -16.14 -23.57 -1.48
C LYS A 197 -16.10 -23.31 0.01
N MET A 198 -17.23 -23.49 0.67
CA MET A 198 -17.35 -23.38 2.13
C MET A 198 -18.02 -24.62 2.71
N SER A 199 -17.51 -25.09 3.85
CA SER A 199 -18.08 -26.17 4.65
C SER A 199 -18.28 -25.69 6.08
N GLY A 200 -19.48 -25.92 6.64
CA GLY A 200 -19.83 -25.51 7.99
C GLY A 200 -21.29 -25.04 8.08
N PRO A 201 -21.73 -24.53 9.22
CA PRO A 201 -23.09 -24.02 9.42
C PRO A 201 -23.48 -22.93 8.42
N ARG A 202 -24.67 -23.03 7.84
CA ARG A 202 -25.15 -22.05 6.83
C ARG A 202 -25.20 -20.60 7.33
N THR A 203 -25.39 -20.41 8.63
CA THR A 203 -25.36 -19.09 9.28
C THR A 203 -23.98 -18.45 9.18
N LEU A 204 -22.91 -19.24 9.45
CA LEU A 204 -21.53 -18.77 9.33
C LEU A 204 -21.13 -18.53 7.88
N GLN A 205 -21.54 -19.42 6.95
CA GLN A 205 -21.30 -19.22 5.51
C GLN A 205 -21.91 -17.91 5.01
N ARG A 206 -23.13 -17.58 5.41
CA ARG A 206 -23.79 -16.30 5.06
C ARG A 206 -23.10 -15.11 5.73
N GLY A 207 -22.62 -15.28 6.96
CA GLY A 207 -21.94 -14.25 7.74
C GLY A 207 -20.60 -13.85 7.17
N LEU A 208 -19.83 -14.78 6.58
CA LEU A 208 -18.44 -14.54 6.16
C LEU A 208 -18.29 -13.28 5.33
N GLY A 209 -19.16 -13.04 4.36
CA GLY A 209 -19.11 -11.85 3.50
C GLY A 209 -19.33 -10.53 4.22
N HIS A 210 -19.94 -10.55 5.40
CA HIS A 210 -20.26 -9.39 6.20
C HIS A 210 -19.24 -9.12 7.33
N TRP A 211 -18.39 -10.08 7.64
CA TRP A 211 -17.39 -9.93 8.71
C TRP A 211 -16.18 -9.12 8.27
N PHE A 212 -15.98 -8.95 6.96
CA PHE A 212 -14.86 -8.19 6.41
C PHE A 212 -15.34 -6.88 5.79
N THR A 213 -14.64 -5.79 6.05
CA THR A 213 -14.84 -4.52 5.35
C THR A 213 -14.21 -4.54 3.96
N TRP A 214 -13.53 -5.65 3.61
CA TRP A 214 -12.80 -5.84 2.37
C TRP A 214 -11.76 -4.71 2.14
N SER A 215 -11.26 -4.58 0.92
CA SER A 215 -10.32 -3.49 0.59
C SER A 215 -11.07 -2.16 0.53
N ALA A 216 -10.47 -1.11 1.12
CA ALA A 216 -10.96 0.27 0.99
C ALA A 216 -11.05 0.73 -0.49
N PHE A 217 -10.27 0.09 -1.37
CA PHE A 217 -10.23 0.40 -2.80
C PHE A 217 -11.23 -0.40 -3.64
N ALA A 218 -12.00 -1.30 -3.03
CA ALA A 218 -12.98 -2.12 -3.75
C ALA A 218 -14.02 -1.29 -4.52
N PRO A 219 -14.56 -0.16 -4.00
CA PRO A 219 -15.47 0.70 -4.76
C PRO A 219 -14.82 1.27 -6.03
N ALA A 220 -13.57 1.75 -5.94
CA ALA A 220 -12.83 2.28 -7.07
C ALA A 220 -12.53 1.19 -8.12
N SER A 221 -12.15 -0.01 -7.68
CA SER A 221 -11.93 -1.16 -8.56
C SER A 221 -13.18 -1.56 -9.34
N ARG A 222 -14.36 -1.52 -8.72
CA ARG A 222 -15.65 -1.83 -9.37
C ARG A 222 -16.02 -0.79 -10.43
N SER A 223 -15.81 0.49 -10.16
CA SER A 223 -16.15 1.59 -11.10
C SER A 223 -15.07 1.86 -12.16
N ALA A 224 -13.93 1.19 -12.10
CA ALA A 224 -12.80 1.43 -13.01
C ALA A 224 -13.14 1.26 -14.50
N PRO A 225 -13.90 0.25 -14.97
CA PRO A 225 -14.26 0.11 -16.38
C PRO A 225 -15.05 1.30 -16.91
N GLU A 226 -16.03 1.78 -16.14
CA GLU A 226 -16.88 2.93 -16.51
C GLU A 226 -16.07 4.22 -16.59
N ARG A 227 -15.21 4.47 -15.59
CA ARG A 227 -14.34 5.65 -15.54
C ARG A 227 -13.33 5.68 -16.69
N ARG A 228 -12.73 4.54 -17.04
CA ARG A 228 -11.79 4.44 -18.17
C ARG A 228 -12.49 4.70 -19.51
N THR A 229 -13.70 4.19 -19.69
CA THR A 229 -14.51 4.43 -20.90
C THR A 229 -14.93 5.90 -20.99
N ALA A 230 -15.37 6.52 -19.90
CA ALA A 230 -15.75 7.93 -19.87
C ALA A 230 -14.55 8.85 -20.18
N ALA A 231 -13.41 8.59 -19.57
CA ALA A 231 -12.18 9.36 -19.82
C ALA A 231 -11.68 9.25 -21.26
N SER A 232 -11.79 8.07 -21.89
CA SER A 232 -11.43 7.89 -23.29
C SER A 232 -12.31 8.71 -24.23
N ARG A 233 -13.59 8.97 -23.87
CA ARG A 233 -14.50 9.83 -24.65
C ARG A 233 -14.22 11.32 -24.46
N LEU A 234 -13.65 11.73 -23.31
CA LEU A 234 -13.36 13.12 -22.98
C LEU A 234 -11.95 13.57 -23.37
N ALA A 235 -11.07 12.64 -23.76
CA ALA A 235 -9.72 12.92 -24.20
C ALA A 235 -9.66 13.59 -25.60
N GLY A 236 -10.25 14.77 -25.70
CA GLY A 236 -9.96 15.71 -26.78
C GLY A 236 -8.64 16.44 -26.47
N PRO A 237 -7.93 16.98 -27.48
CA PRO A 237 -6.63 17.60 -27.29
C PRO A 237 -6.75 18.95 -26.59
N HIS A 238 -6.74 18.97 -25.26
CA HIS A 238 -6.51 20.21 -24.50
C HIS A 238 -5.01 20.55 -24.56
N ARG A 239 -4.62 21.26 -25.63
CA ARG A 239 -3.35 21.97 -25.66
C ARG A 239 -3.54 23.30 -24.92
N VAL A 240 -3.00 23.41 -23.71
CA VAL A 240 -2.72 24.71 -23.13
C VAL A 240 -1.57 25.32 -23.93
N ARG A 241 -1.86 26.31 -24.79
CA ARG A 241 -0.81 27.17 -25.38
C ARG A 241 -0.36 28.12 -24.27
N ILE A 242 0.87 27.93 -23.79
CA ILE A 242 1.57 29.02 -23.12
C ILE A 242 1.97 29.95 -24.27
N ALA A 243 1.40 31.13 -24.33
CA ALA A 243 1.86 32.15 -25.24
C ALA A 243 3.28 32.51 -24.79
N ASP A 244 4.26 32.22 -25.64
CA ASP A 244 5.62 32.63 -25.45
C ASP A 244 5.70 34.05 -26.06
N ASP A 245 5.44 35.07 -25.26
CA ASP A 245 5.65 36.47 -25.62
C ASP A 245 7.15 36.80 -25.54
N GLY A 246 8.00 35.92 -26.02
CA GLY A 246 9.44 36.07 -26.09
C GLY A 246 9.83 36.88 -27.30
N ASP A 247 10.18 38.14 -27.09
CA ASP A 247 10.96 38.97 -27.99
C ASP A 247 12.24 38.24 -28.43
N PRO A 248 12.49 38.01 -29.74
CA PRO A 248 13.70 37.33 -30.22
C PRO A 248 14.93 38.25 -30.27
N GLY A 249 15.17 39.06 -29.26
CA GLY A 249 16.30 39.99 -29.28
C GLY A 249 16.93 40.25 -27.94
N THR A 250 17.66 39.34 -27.37
CA THR A 250 18.91 39.61 -26.61
C THR A 250 19.35 38.34 -25.89
N ALA A 251 20.19 37.54 -26.54
CA ALA A 251 20.91 36.48 -25.85
C ALA A 251 21.93 37.09 -24.87
N PRO A 252 21.96 36.75 -23.59
CA PRO A 252 23.01 37.19 -22.71
C PRO A 252 24.35 36.60 -23.14
N GLN A 253 25.32 37.46 -23.50
CA GLN A 253 26.71 37.09 -23.81
C GLN A 253 27.32 36.37 -22.58
N ARG A 254 27.81 35.18 -22.79
CA ARG A 254 28.63 34.48 -21.79
C ARG A 254 29.90 35.29 -21.52
N PRO A 255 30.28 35.52 -20.26
CA PRO A 255 31.55 36.17 -19.94
C PRO A 255 32.71 35.30 -20.46
N GLN A 256 33.61 35.91 -21.26
CA GLN A 256 34.83 35.26 -21.73
C GLN A 256 35.79 35.05 -20.55
N PRO A 257 36.50 33.93 -20.50
CA PRO A 257 37.55 33.74 -19.50
C PRO A 257 38.73 34.70 -19.73
N PRO A 258 39.40 35.16 -18.68
CA PRO A 258 40.52 36.10 -18.80
C PRO A 258 41.66 35.49 -19.62
N ARG A 259 42.17 36.31 -20.56
CA ARG A 259 43.33 35.98 -21.41
C ARG A 259 44.55 35.78 -20.50
N GLN A 260 45.18 34.63 -20.59
CA GLN A 260 46.47 34.38 -19.96
C GLN A 260 47.56 35.17 -20.69
N HIS A 261 48.25 36.08 -20.00
CA HIS A 261 49.47 36.72 -20.48
C HIS A 261 50.61 35.70 -20.50
N PRO A 262 51.47 35.70 -21.54
CA PRO A 262 52.64 34.83 -21.58
C PRO A 262 53.66 35.29 -20.55
N ARG A 263 54.10 34.34 -19.72
CA ARG A 263 55.27 34.56 -18.81
C ARG A 263 56.52 34.70 -19.60
N ALA A 264 57.16 35.86 -19.44
CA ALA A 264 58.50 36.15 -19.94
C ALA A 264 59.52 35.21 -19.28
N SER A 265 60.25 34.51 -20.11
CA SER A 265 61.43 33.74 -19.72
C SER A 265 62.52 34.71 -19.25
N ARG A 266 62.92 34.64 -18.00
CA ARG A 266 64.21 35.19 -17.55
C ARG A 266 65.19 34.02 -17.46
N GLN A 267 66.14 34.02 -18.42
CA GLN A 267 67.44 33.43 -18.25
C GLN A 267 68.25 34.33 -17.32
N LEU A 268 68.93 33.73 -16.40
CA LEU A 268 70.16 34.14 -15.75
C LEU A 268 70.75 32.89 -15.10
N GLY A 269 71.92 32.56 -15.49
CA GLY A 269 73.28 32.69 -15.08
C GLY A 269 73.71 31.68 -14.08
#